data_1e93c488f4a5b5b9786878d8b98db52b
#
_entry.id   1e93c488f4a5b5b9786878d8b98db52b
#
_cell.length_a   1.000
_cell.length_b   1.000
_cell.length_c   1.000
_cell.angle_alpha   90.00
_cell.angle_beta   90.00
_cell.angle_gamma   90.00
#
_symmetry.space_group_name_H-M   'P 1'
#
loop_
_entity.id
_entity.type
_entity.pdbx_description
1 polymer ?
#
loop_
_entity_poly.entity_id
_entity_poly.type
_entity_poly.pdbx_seq_one_letter_code
_entity_poly.pdbx_strand_id
1 'polypeptide(L)' 'AASIWTEGLSNTHRIADSINAGTVWVNSHLMFDAALPIGGWKQSGWGQESGHQAVSNYLKDKTVTSII' A
#
# COMPACT_ATOMS: atom_id res chain seq x y z
N ALA A 1 0.96 6.24 -7.16
CA ALA A 1 0.43 5.09 -7.89
C ALA A 1 0.95 5.06 -9.32
N ALA A 2 1.03 3.89 -9.90
CA ALA A 2 1.47 3.70 -11.27
C ALA A 2 0.76 2.51 -11.91
N SER A 3 0.72 2.50 -13.23
CA SER A 3 0.22 1.35 -14.01
C SER A 3 1.27 0.94 -15.03
N ILE A 4 1.43 -0.38 -15.19
CA ILE A 4 2.34 -1.00 -16.15
C ILE A 4 1.52 -1.79 -17.15
N TRP A 5 1.82 -1.64 -18.44
CA TRP A 5 1.16 -2.36 -19.52
C TRP A 5 2.20 -3.16 -20.29
N THR A 6 2.20 -4.48 -20.12
CA THR A 6 3.16 -5.36 -20.75
C THR A 6 2.65 -6.80 -20.81
N GLU A 7 3.14 -7.58 -21.78
CA GLU A 7 2.93 -9.02 -21.85
C GLU A 7 4.08 -9.82 -21.21
N GLY A 8 5.19 -9.17 -20.89
CA GLY A 8 6.38 -9.82 -20.35
C GLY A 8 6.37 -9.94 -18.83
N LEU A 9 6.32 -11.14 -18.28
CA LEU A 9 6.34 -11.36 -16.84
C LEU A 9 7.61 -10.83 -16.17
N SER A 10 8.78 -11.05 -16.78
CA SER A 10 10.06 -10.56 -16.26
C SER A 10 10.08 -9.04 -16.18
N ASN A 11 9.58 -8.36 -17.20
CA ASN A 11 9.47 -6.90 -17.20
C ASN A 11 8.52 -6.40 -16.13
N THR A 12 7.41 -7.10 -15.93
CA THR A 12 6.42 -6.78 -14.91
C THR A 12 7.06 -6.71 -13.52
N HIS A 13 7.74 -7.76 -13.11
CA HIS A 13 8.37 -7.82 -11.79
C HIS A 13 9.50 -6.80 -11.64
N ARG A 14 10.36 -6.70 -12.64
CA ARG A 14 11.49 -5.77 -12.61
C ARG A 14 11.06 -4.32 -12.50
N ILE A 15 10.08 -3.92 -13.30
CA ILE A 15 9.60 -2.52 -13.30
C ILE A 15 8.78 -2.24 -12.05
N ALA A 16 7.91 -3.15 -11.62
CA ALA A 16 7.12 -2.98 -10.40
C ALA A 16 8.02 -2.76 -9.18
N ASP A 17 9.10 -3.53 -9.05
CA ASP A 17 10.05 -3.38 -7.95
C ASP A 17 10.82 -2.06 -7.99
N SER A 18 11.04 -1.49 -9.17
CA SER A 18 11.81 -0.25 -9.33
C SER A 18 10.97 1.02 -9.21
N ILE A 19 9.65 0.94 -9.33
CA ILE A 19 8.78 2.10 -9.22
C ILE A 19 8.57 2.47 -7.75
N ASN A 20 8.82 3.73 -7.42
CA ASN A 20 8.58 4.28 -6.08
C ASN A 20 7.14 4.78 -5.96
N ALA A 21 6.21 3.85 -5.80
CA ALA A 21 4.80 4.15 -5.60
C ALA A 21 4.19 3.16 -4.61
N GLY A 22 3.18 3.59 -3.86
CA GLY A 22 2.50 2.73 -2.90
C GLY A 22 1.66 1.65 -3.55
N THR A 23 1.17 1.89 -4.75
CA THR A 23 0.39 0.94 -5.53
C THR A 23 0.86 0.92 -6.97
N VAL A 24 1.06 -0.28 -7.50
CA VAL A 24 1.40 -0.50 -8.92
C VAL A 24 0.40 -1.51 -9.47
N TRP A 25 -0.32 -1.13 -10.52
CA TRP A 25 -1.21 -2.01 -11.25
C TRP A 25 -0.53 -2.53 -12.51
N VAL A 26 -0.76 -3.78 -12.82
CA VAL A 26 -0.23 -4.41 -14.03
C VAL A 26 -1.39 -4.77 -14.95
N ASN A 27 -1.34 -4.28 -16.17
CA ASN A 27 -2.37 -4.45 -17.20
C ASN A 27 -3.77 -4.05 -16.71
N SER A 28 -3.80 -3.09 -15.80
CA SER A 28 -5.03 -2.57 -15.20
C SER A 28 -4.79 -1.17 -14.65
N HIS A 29 -5.85 -0.55 -14.19
CA HIS A 29 -5.78 0.73 -13.52
C HIS A 29 -6.98 0.88 -12.59
N LEU A 30 -6.75 1.45 -11.40
CA LEU A 30 -7.81 1.68 -10.40
C LEU A 30 -8.54 0.42 -9.96
N MET A 31 -7.84 -0.70 -9.88
CA MET A 31 -8.37 -1.93 -9.31
C MET A 31 -8.09 -1.97 -7.82
N PHE A 32 -9.14 -2.02 -7.01
CA PHE A 32 -9.05 -1.96 -5.56
C PHE A 32 -9.67 -3.20 -4.91
N ASP A 33 -9.10 -3.60 -3.78
CA ASP A 33 -9.64 -4.64 -2.93
C ASP A 33 -9.57 -4.15 -1.49
N ALA A 34 -10.67 -4.28 -0.75
CA ALA A 34 -10.72 -3.83 0.64
C ALA A 34 -9.72 -4.54 1.57
N ALA A 35 -9.24 -5.73 1.18
CA ALA A 35 -8.24 -6.47 1.94
C ALA A 35 -6.81 -6.00 1.67
N LEU A 36 -6.59 -5.16 0.67
CA LEU A 36 -5.26 -4.67 0.28
C LEU A 36 -5.09 -3.21 0.67
N PRO A 37 -3.96 -2.85 1.31
CA PRO A 37 -3.72 -1.48 1.70
C PRO A 37 -3.54 -0.57 0.49
N ILE A 38 -4.02 0.66 0.61
CA ILE A 38 -3.84 1.72 -0.39
C ILE A 38 -3.25 2.92 0.33
N GLY A 39 -2.18 3.45 -0.23
CA GLY A 39 -1.56 4.65 0.31
C GLY A 39 -0.52 5.19 -0.64
N GLY A 40 -0.21 6.46 -0.50
CA GLY A 40 0.84 7.11 -1.25
C GLY A 40 2.20 6.95 -0.57
N TRP A 41 3.24 7.14 -1.35
CA TRP A 41 4.60 7.28 -0.86
C TRP A 41 5.09 8.71 -1.08
N LYS A 42 6.06 9.11 -0.29
CA LYS A 42 6.68 10.45 -0.42
C LYS A 42 5.61 11.55 -0.37
N GLN A 43 5.59 12.43 -1.36
CA GLN A 43 4.67 13.56 -1.41
C GLN A 43 3.23 13.19 -1.77
N SER A 44 2.97 11.97 -2.19
CA SER A 44 1.61 11.49 -2.41
C SER A 44 0.84 11.27 -1.09
N GLY A 45 1.54 11.30 0.02
CA GLY A 45 0.93 11.20 1.34
C GLY A 45 1.53 10.09 2.18
N TRP A 46 1.11 10.01 3.45
CA TRP A 46 1.63 9.07 4.42
C TRP A 46 0.56 8.26 5.14
N GLY A 47 -0.72 8.52 4.85
CA GLY A 47 -1.82 7.72 5.36
C GLY A 47 -2.08 6.49 4.51
N GLN A 48 -2.77 5.52 5.07
CA GLN A 48 -3.20 4.30 4.38
C GLN A 48 -4.67 4.05 4.58
N GLU A 49 -5.31 3.49 3.55
CA GLU A 49 -6.69 3.03 3.56
C GLU A 49 -6.73 1.57 3.17
N SER A 50 -7.81 0.89 3.53
CA SER A 50 -8.03 -0.53 3.25
C SER A 50 -6.96 -1.46 3.86
N GLY A 51 -7.21 -2.76 3.80
CA GLY A 51 -6.36 -3.75 4.44
C GLY A 51 -6.37 -3.65 5.96
N HIS A 52 -5.70 -4.58 6.61
CA HIS A 52 -5.56 -4.58 8.08
C HIS A 52 -4.78 -3.37 8.59
N GLN A 53 -3.86 -2.86 7.78
CA GLN A 53 -3.00 -1.75 8.16
C GLN A 53 -3.78 -0.45 8.40
N ALA A 54 -4.92 -0.28 7.72
CA ALA A 54 -5.73 0.91 7.88
C ALA A 54 -6.38 1.03 9.27
N VAL A 55 -6.55 -0.06 9.96
CA VAL A 55 -7.14 -0.10 11.32
C VAL A 55 -6.30 0.73 12.29
N SER A 56 -4.97 0.71 12.14
CA SER A 56 -4.06 1.45 13.02
C SER A 56 -4.29 2.96 12.99
N ASN A 57 -4.86 3.51 11.92
CA ASN A 57 -5.16 4.93 11.81
C ASN A 57 -6.22 5.40 12.82
N TYR A 58 -7.01 4.46 13.33
CA TYR A 58 -8.12 4.72 14.25
C TYR A 58 -7.82 4.25 15.68
N LEU A 59 -6.62 3.77 15.92
CA LEU A 59 -6.20 3.21 17.20
C LEU A 59 -5.13 4.09 17.85
N LYS A 60 -5.10 4.08 19.17
CA LYS A 60 -4.03 4.67 19.98
C LYS A 60 -3.46 3.62 20.90
N ASP A 61 -2.17 3.61 21.01
CA ASP A 61 -1.48 2.77 22.00
C ASP A 61 -1.67 3.34 23.39
N LYS A 62 -1.95 2.45 24.34
CA LYS A 62 -2.05 2.82 25.75
C LYS A 62 -1.25 1.81 26.58
N THR A 63 -0.33 2.31 27.34
CA THR A 63 0.42 1.49 28.27
C THR A 63 -0.19 1.62 29.67
N VAL A 64 -0.44 0.47 30.29
CA VAL A 64 -0.87 0.42 31.68
C VAL A 64 0.14 -0.44 32.44
N THR A 65 0.79 0.15 33.43
CA THR A 65 1.73 -0.54 34.30
C THR A 65 1.16 -0.51 35.71
N SER A 66 1.10 -1.67 36.35
CA SER A 66 0.60 -1.81 37.69
C SER A 66 1.58 -2.63 38.53
N ILE A 67 1.89 -2.14 39.71
CA ILE A 67 2.71 -2.83 40.70
C ILE A 67 1.79 -3.21 41.85
N ILE A 68 1.61 -4.52 42.03
CA ILE A 68 0.68 -5.04 43.03
C ILE A 68 1.44 -5.85 44.08
#